data_f78942628c52c3b5014ae7e6741b39d6
#
_entry.id   f78942628c52c3b5014ae7e6741b39d6
#
_cell.length_a   1.000
_cell.length_b   1.000
_cell.length_c   1.000
_cell.angle_alpha   90.00
_cell.angle_beta   90.00
_cell.angle_gamma   90.00
#
_symmetry.space_group_name_H-M   'P 1'
#
loop_
_entity.id
_entity.type
_entity.pdbx_description
1 polymer ?
#
loop_
_entity_poly.entity_id
_entity_poly.type
_entity_poly.pdbx_seq_one_letter_code
_entity_poly.pdbx_strand_id
1 'polypeptide(L)'
;MMKAWNFILLGLMVCSGIFAQPAENQIVITTNHPLVKIEKDIYGHFSEHLGRCIYDGIWVGEDSRIPNTRGIRNDIVKALKDIGIPNLRWPGGCFAETYHWKDGIGPKESRPAIVNTFWGGVTEDNSFGTHEFMDLVEMLGCDAFICGNLGSGTVQEMAEWVEYLTSDAKSPMTDLRKKNGRDEPWKVKYFGLGNENWACGGNMDPDFYYDQIKRYQTFTNLHGRNKIVNVACGPAGDDYNWTEVMMKPHGPRPYLPFDALGLHYYTFIQSVAVDNDEWGWFSTFRDNYN
;
A
#
# COMPACT_ATOMS: atom_id res chain seq x y z
N MET A 1 60.95 67.75 -42.84
CA MET A 1 60.33 66.52 -43.40
C MET A 1 60.49 65.36 -42.40
N MET A 2 59.50 65.12 -41.59
CA MET A 2 59.52 64.05 -40.59
C MET A 2 58.62 62.89 -41.09
N LYS A 3 59.19 61.67 -41.17
CA LYS A 3 58.48 60.47 -41.51
C LYS A 3 57.87 59.88 -40.27
N ALA A 4 56.52 59.69 -40.26
CA ALA A 4 55.84 59.05 -39.22
C ALA A 4 55.96 57.50 -39.38
N TRP A 5 56.33 56.80 -38.31
CA TRP A 5 56.34 55.33 -38.21
C TRP A 5 55.09 54.90 -37.56
N ASN A 6 54.26 54.14 -38.30
CA ASN A 6 53.09 53.47 -37.75
C ASN A 6 53.50 52.12 -37.12
N PHE A 7 53.38 52.03 -35.80
CA PHE A 7 53.45 50.75 -35.10
C PHE A 7 52.08 50.07 -35.11
N ILE A 8 51.99 48.93 -35.81
CA ILE A 8 50.86 48.06 -35.74
C ILE A 8 51.05 47.11 -34.55
N LEU A 9 50.28 47.32 -33.48
CA LEU A 9 50.21 46.39 -32.32
C LEU A 9 49.31 45.26 -32.67
N LEU A 10 49.86 44.05 -32.94
CA LEU A 10 49.11 42.82 -33.14
C LEU A 10 48.74 42.22 -31.77
N GLY A 11 47.52 42.45 -31.30
CA GLY A 11 47.04 41.88 -30.07
C GLY A 11 46.71 40.39 -30.27
N LEU A 12 47.53 39.51 -29.70
CA LEU A 12 47.19 38.08 -29.55
C LEU A 12 46.05 37.97 -28.52
N MET A 13 44.84 37.76 -28.97
CA MET A 13 43.75 37.23 -28.11
C MET A 13 44.04 35.75 -27.81
N VAL A 14 44.57 35.50 -26.63
CA VAL A 14 44.58 34.14 -26.08
C VAL A 14 43.16 33.83 -25.60
N CYS A 15 42.38 33.16 -26.42
CA CYS A 15 41.14 32.53 -25.98
C CYS A 15 41.51 31.40 -25.01
N SER A 16 41.56 31.71 -23.72
CA SER A 16 41.55 30.68 -22.67
C SER A 16 40.19 29.98 -22.74
N GLY A 17 40.16 28.83 -23.39
CA GLY A 17 38.99 27.94 -23.32
C GLY A 17 38.78 27.56 -21.85
N ILE A 18 37.74 28.10 -21.26
CA ILE A 18 37.25 27.61 -19.96
C ILE A 18 36.63 26.24 -20.23
N PHE A 19 37.44 25.20 -20.11
CA PHE A 19 36.90 23.84 -20.00
C PHE A 19 36.20 23.79 -18.63
N ALA A 20 34.88 23.85 -18.65
CA ALA A 20 34.11 23.49 -17.48
C ALA A 20 34.47 22.04 -17.12
N GLN A 21 35.19 21.85 -16.02
CA GLN A 21 35.36 20.51 -15.50
C GLN A 21 33.97 19.95 -15.20
N PRO A 22 33.70 18.68 -15.55
CA PRO A 22 32.45 18.06 -15.15
C PRO A 22 32.34 18.18 -13.63
N ALA A 23 31.23 18.75 -13.16
CA ALA A 23 30.98 18.85 -11.74
C ALA A 23 30.87 17.41 -11.20
N GLU A 24 31.87 17.00 -10.42
CA GLU A 24 31.77 15.73 -9.69
C GLU A 24 30.72 15.88 -8.60
N ASN A 25 29.62 15.18 -8.73
CA ASN A 25 28.63 15.07 -7.67
C ASN A 25 29.17 14.12 -6.61
N GLN A 26 29.40 14.62 -5.40
CA GLN A 26 29.86 13.81 -4.28
C GLN A 26 28.70 13.54 -3.32
N ILE A 27 28.43 12.28 -3.07
CA ILE A 27 27.51 11.84 -2.02
C ILE A 27 28.36 11.35 -0.84
N VAL A 28 28.21 12.00 0.31
CA VAL A 28 28.86 11.57 1.56
C VAL A 28 27.84 10.90 2.46
N ILE A 29 28.04 9.61 2.72
CA ILE A 29 27.21 8.84 3.64
C ILE A 29 27.95 8.70 4.97
N THR A 30 27.42 9.32 6.03
CA THR A 30 28.00 9.27 7.37
C THR A 30 27.31 8.18 8.18
N THR A 31 27.94 7.00 8.28
CA THR A 31 27.33 5.81 8.92
C THR A 31 27.51 5.75 10.44
N ASN A 32 28.42 6.54 10.99
CA ASN A 32 28.71 6.57 12.42
C ASN A 32 27.81 7.51 13.23
N HIS A 33 26.93 8.26 12.59
CA HIS A 33 25.95 9.14 13.23
C HIS A 33 24.54 8.93 12.63
N PRO A 34 23.90 7.77 12.89
CA PRO A 34 22.55 7.52 12.38
C PRO A 34 21.58 8.49 13.07
N LEU A 35 20.83 9.25 12.26
CA LEU A 35 19.82 10.19 12.77
C LEU A 35 18.51 9.48 13.11
N VAL A 36 18.12 8.52 12.29
CA VAL A 36 16.86 7.79 12.39
C VAL A 36 17.08 6.35 11.95
N LYS A 37 16.42 5.43 12.64
CA LYS A 37 16.28 4.04 12.17
C LYS A 37 15.12 3.98 11.18
N ILE A 38 15.38 3.51 9.97
CA ILE A 38 14.35 3.21 9.00
C ILE A 38 13.65 1.92 9.44
N GLU A 39 12.37 1.99 9.74
CA GLU A 39 11.60 0.80 10.10
C GLU A 39 11.35 -0.06 8.86
N LYS A 40 11.55 -1.39 9.03
CA LYS A 40 11.45 -2.34 7.91
C LYS A 40 10.06 -2.34 7.25
N ASP A 41 9.03 -1.99 7.99
CA ASP A 41 7.65 -2.09 7.52
C ASP A 41 7.31 -1.13 6.39
N ILE A 42 8.13 -0.07 6.16
CA ILE A 42 7.98 0.79 4.98
C ILE A 42 8.29 0.08 3.66
N TYR A 43 8.99 -1.06 3.71
CA TYR A 43 9.28 -1.90 2.55
C TYR A 43 8.20 -2.97 2.33
N GLY A 44 7.04 -2.83 2.98
CA GLY A 44 5.90 -3.70 2.75
C GLY A 44 5.39 -3.62 1.32
N HIS A 45 4.80 -4.71 0.87
CA HIS A 45 4.17 -4.78 -0.43
C HIS A 45 2.66 -4.82 -0.28
N PHE A 46 1.92 -4.57 -1.37
CA PHE A 46 0.50 -4.82 -1.37
C PHE A 46 0.09 -5.62 -2.60
N SER A 47 -0.99 -6.37 -2.43
CA SER A 47 -1.64 -7.12 -3.48
C SER A 47 -3.11 -6.73 -3.53
N GLU A 48 -3.61 -6.48 -4.72
CA GLU A 48 -4.99 -6.08 -4.97
C GLU A 48 -5.61 -6.95 -6.05
N HIS A 49 -6.91 -7.14 -5.97
CA HIS A 49 -7.70 -7.73 -7.07
C HIS A 49 -7.78 -6.75 -8.23
N LEU A 50 -6.64 -6.55 -8.90
CA LEU A 50 -6.41 -5.64 -10.01
C LEU A 50 -5.64 -6.35 -11.12
N GLY A 51 -6.23 -6.43 -12.30
CA GLY A 51 -5.62 -7.09 -13.44
C GLY A 51 -5.22 -8.53 -13.08
N ARG A 52 -3.95 -8.86 -13.26
CA ARG A 52 -3.40 -10.19 -12.96
C ARG A 52 -2.55 -10.23 -11.68
N CYS A 53 -2.79 -9.33 -10.74
CA CYS A 53 -2.03 -9.36 -9.50
C CYS A 53 -2.39 -10.61 -8.66
N ILE A 54 -3.68 -10.90 -8.52
CA ILE A 54 -4.15 -12.08 -7.77
C ILE A 54 -4.36 -13.26 -8.71
N TYR A 55 -5.44 -13.25 -9.51
CA TYR A 55 -5.75 -14.36 -10.42
C TYR A 55 -4.79 -14.40 -11.60
N ASP A 56 -4.28 -15.60 -11.92
CA ASP A 56 -3.19 -15.86 -12.88
C ASP A 56 -1.83 -15.22 -12.51
N GLY A 57 -1.81 -14.43 -11.44
CA GLY A 57 -0.60 -13.86 -10.84
C GLY A 57 -0.16 -14.67 -9.63
N ILE A 58 -0.52 -14.22 -8.43
CA ILE A 58 -0.21 -14.93 -7.18
C ILE A 58 -0.96 -16.27 -7.10
N TRP A 59 -2.21 -16.26 -7.50
CA TRP A 59 -3.15 -17.40 -7.40
C TRP A 59 -3.44 -18.01 -8.77
N VAL A 60 -3.25 -19.31 -8.89
CA VAL A 60 -3.51 -20.09 -10.13
C VAL A 60 -4.44 -21.27 -9.91
N GLY A 61 -4.86 -21.51 -8.67
CA GLY A 61 -5.62 -22.70 -8.31
C GLY A 61 -4.76 -23.95 -8.13
N GLU A 62 -5.28 -24.89 -7.34
CA GLU A 62 -4.53 -26.10 -6.94
C GLU A 62 -4.28 -27.04 -8.11
N ASP A 63 -5.20 -27.11 -9.07
CA ASP A 63 -5.14 -27.98 -10.25
C ASP A 63 -4.30 -27.38 -11.41
N SER A 64 -3.72 -26.19 -11.22
CA SER A 64 -2.89 -25.56 -12.24
C SER A 64 -1.65 -26.37 -12.58
N ARG A 65 -1.26 -26.35 -13.86
CA ARG A 65 0.03 -26.90 -14.32
C ARG A 65 1.23 -26.03 -13.93
N ILE A 66 1.00 -24.79 -13.54
CA ILE A 66 2.03 -23.89 -13.01
C ILE A 66 2.39 -24.40 -11.62
N PRO A 67 3.71 -24.58 -11.31
CA PRO A 67 4.14 -25.03 -9.99
C PRO A 67 3.57 -24.16 -8.89
N ASN A 68 2.78 -24.77 -8.02
CA ASN A 68 2.09 -24.08 -6.94
C ASN A 68 2.07 -24.90 -5.65
N THR A 69 1.79 -24.24 -4.55
CA THR A 69 1.49 -24.87 -3.26
C THR A 69 0.13 -24.34 -2.80
N ARG A 70 -0.85 -25.24 -2.71
CA ARG A 70 -2.24 -24.87 -2.37
C ARG A 70 -2.78 -23.75 -3.27
N GLY A 71 -2.50 -23.80 -4.58
CA GLY A 71 -2.92 -22.84 -5.57
C GLY A 71 -2.09 -21.56 -5.68
N ILE A 72 -1.14 -21.32 -4.76
CA ILE A 72 -0.27 -20.16 -4.72
C ILE A 72 1.02 -20.47 -5.49
N ARG A 73 1.42 -19.63 -6.43
CA ARG A 73 2.59 -19.82 -7.28
C ARG A 73 3.90 -19.85 -6.50
N ASN A 74 4.66 -20.91 -6.68
CA ASN A 74 5.93 -21.12 -5.97
C ASN A 74 7.04 -20.13 -6.39
N ASP A 75 7.05 -19.72 -7.65
CA ASP A 75 8.03 -18.75 -8.17
C ASP A 75 7.80 -17.35 -7.58
N ILE A 76 6.54 -16.93 -7.42
CA ILE A 76 6.18 -15.67 -6.77
C ILE A 76 6.55 -15.72 -5.28
N VAL A 77 6.21 -16.79 -4.57
CA VAL A 77 6.59 -16.97 -3.16
C VAL A 77 8.11 -16.88 -3.00
N LYS A 78 8.85 -17.55 -3.91
CA LYS A 78 10.31 -17.49 -3.87
C LYS A 78 10.84 -16.08 -4.08
N ALA A 79 10.35 -15.36 -5.09
CA ALA A 79 10.78 -14.01 -5.40
C ALA A 79 10.54 -13.04 -4.23
N LEU A 80 9.33 -13.09 -3.62
CA LEU A 80 8.98 -12.24 -2.49
C LEU A 80 9.79 -12.58 -1.22
N LYS A 81 10.12 -13.86 -1.02
CA LYS A 81 11.04 -14.28 0.06
C LYS A 81 12.46 -13.78 -0.17
N ASP A 82 12.96 -13.88 -1.39
CA ASP A 82 14.33 -13.47 -1.72
C ASP A 82 14.57 -11.99 -1.44
N ILE A 83 13.55 -11.13 -1.63
CA ILE A 83 13.61 -9.71 -1.28
C ILE A 83 13.22 -9.41 0.18
N GLY A 84 12.72 -10.40 0.92
CA GLY A 84 12.47 -10.30 2.35
C GLY A 84 11.39 -9.30 2.73
N ILE A 85 10.23 -9.33 2.05
CA ILE A 85 9.14 -8.40 2.34
C ILE A 85 8.68 -8.51 3.80
N PRO A 86 8.55 -7.39 4.54
CA PRO A 86 8.19 -7.42 5.94
C PRO A 86 6.69 -7.60 6.19
N ASN A 87 5.86 -7.11 5.30
CA ASN A 87 4.40 -7.24 5.36
C ASN A 87 3.78 -7.24 3.97
N LEU A 88 2.57 -7.78 3.87
CA LEU A 88 1.78 -7.81 2.64
C LEU A 88 0.38 -7.33 2.94
N ARG A 89 -0.11 -6.33 2.18
CA ARG A 89 -1.44 -5.75 2.27
C ARG A 89 -2.38 -6.39 1.26
N TRP A 90 -3.61 -6.73 1.69
CA TRP A 90 -4.69 -7.34 0.90
C TRP A 90 -6.05 -6.96 1.52
N PRO A 91 -7.21 -6.97 0.83
CA PRO A 91 -7.45 -7.38 -0.57
C PRO A 91 -7.17 -6.30 -1.59
N GLY A 92 -6.68 -5.15 -1.17
CA GLY A 92 -6.28 -4.11 -2.10
C GLY A 92 -6.40 -2.72 -1.55
N GLY A 93 -6.50 -1.82 -2.50
CA GLY A 93 -6.90 -0.45 -2.48
C GLY A 93 -8.43 -0.33 -2.63
N CYS A 94 -8.89 0.24 -3.76
CA CYS A 94 -10.32 0.47 -4.00
C CYS A 94 -11.16 -0.81 -3.98
N PHE A 95 -10.61 -1.94 -4.40
CA PHE A 95 -11.33 -3.22 -4.32
C PHE A 95 -11.75 -3.57 -2.89
N ALA A 96 -10.94 -3.23 -1.87
CA ALA A 96 -11.27 -3.50 -0.48
C ALA A 96 -12.62 -2.90 -0.06
N GLU A 97 -12.99 -1.76 -0.65
CA GLU A 97 -14.20 -1.02 -0.31
C GLU A 97 -15.49 -1.58 -0.93
N THR A 98 -15.36 -2.62 -1.74
CA THR A 98 -16.49 -3.41 -2.29
C THR A 98 -16.42 -4.88 -1.90
N TYR A 99 -15.36 -5.28 -1.18
CA TYR A 99 -15.13 -6.67 -0.82
C TYR A 99 -15.85 -7.05 0.46
N HIS A 100 -16.71 -8.06 0.37
CA HIS A 100 -17.37 -8.67 1.51
C HIS A 100 -16.63 -9.96 1.87
N TRP A 101 -15.86 -9.94 2.95
CA TRP A 101 -14.93 -11.01 3.33
C TRP A 101 -15.56 -12.41 3.46
N LYS A 102 -16.85 -12.46 3.81
CA LYS A 102 -17.58 -13.73 3.92
C LYS A 102 -17.75 -14.43 2.58
N ASP A 103 -17.73 -13.68 1.48
CA ASP A 103 -17.79 -14.23 0.13
C ASP A 103 -16.51 -15.00 -0.25
N GLY A 104 -15.40 -14.69 0.39
CA GLY A 104 -14.09 -15.32 0.17
C GLY A 104 -13.72 -16.40 1.18
N ILE A 105 -14.67 -17.00 1.90
CA ILE A 105 -14.40 -18.10 2.86
C ILE A 105 -15.30 -19.31 2.61
N GLY A 106 -14.97 -20.43 3.24
CA GLY A 106 -15.69 -21.70 3.04
C GLY A 106 -15.29 -22.40 1.74
N PRO A 107 -16.06 -23.43 1.33
CA PRO A 107 -15.78 -24.20 0.12
C PRO A 107 -15.82 -23.31 -1.13
N LYS A 108 -14.78 -23.40 -1.95
CA LYS A 108 -14.57 -22.49 -3.10
C LYS A 108 -15.72 -22.54 -4.10
N GLU A 109 -16.25 -23.74 -4.34
CA GLU A 109 -17.38 -23.99 -5.25
C GLU A 109 -18.70 -23.33 -4.82
N SER A 110 -18.80 -22.93 -3.56
CA SER A 110 -20.00 -22.27 -3.01
C SER A 110 -19.82 -20.76 -2.79
N ARG A 111 -18.64 -20.23 -3.07
CA ARG A 111 -18.37 -18.79 -2.92
C ARG A 111 -19.10 -18.01 -4.02
N PRO A 112 -19.80 -16.92 -3.69
CA PRO A 112 -20.45 -16.10 -4.70
C PRO A 112 -19.41 -15.37 -5.56
N ALA A 113 -19.71 -15.21 -6.84
CA ALA A 113 -18.94 -14.35 -7.72
C ALA A 113 -19.38 -12.88 -7.55
N ILE A 114 -18.45 -11.96 -7.64
CA ILE A 114 -18.70 -10.51 -7.60
C ILE A 114 -18.16 -9.82 -8.85
N VAL A 115 -18.69 -8.66 -9.17
CA VAL A 115 -18.16 -7.82 -10.25
C VAL A 115 -17.17 -6.83 -9.65
N ASN A 116 -15.94 -6.87 -10.11
CA ASN A 116 -14.90 -5.90 -9.73
C ASN A 116 -15.14 -4.58 -10.48
N THR A 117 -15.91 -3.69 -9.89
CA THR A 117 -16.34 -2.45 -10.53
C THR A 117 -15.23 -1.41 -10.67
N PHE A 118 -14.19 -1.49 -9.85
CA PHE A 118 -13.06 -0.56 -9.92
C PHE A 118 -12.04 -0.96 -10.99
N TRP A 119 -11.84 -2.27 -11.19
CA TRP A 119 -10.74 -2.75 -12.02
C TRP A 119 -11.24 -3.62 -13.18
N GLY A 120 -11.75 -2.94 -14.20
CA GLY A 120 -12.08 -3.55 -15.49
C GLY A 120 -13.44 -4.24 -15.61
N GLY A 121 -14.28 -4.20 -14.58
CA GLY A 121 -15.63 -4.83 -14.62
C GLY A 121 -15.59 -6.36 -14.75
N VAL A 122 -14.47 -6.98 -14.37
CA VAL A 122 -14.29 -8.43 -14.43
C VAL A 122 -15.05 -9.14 -13.32
N THR A 123 -15.43 -10.40 -13.57
CA THR A 123 -16.04 -11.24 -12.54
C THR A 123 -14.92 -11.90 -11.72
N GLU A 124 -14.94 -11.67 -10.42
CA GLU A 124 -14.10 -12.34 -9.42
C GLU A 124 -14.86 -13.55 -8.84
N ASP A 125 -14.25 -14.71 -8.83
CA ASP A 125 -14.87 -15.94 -8.33
C ASP A 125 -14.67 -16.17 -6.83
N ASN A 126 -13.95 -15.27 -6.17
CA ASN A 126 -13.59 -15.34 -4.76
C ASN A 126 -12.83 -16.62 -4.35
N SER A 127 -12.20 -17.31 -5.30
CA SER A 127 -11.40 -18.51 -5.01
C SER A 127 -10.12 -18.18 -4.22
N PHE A 128 -9.67 -16.92 -4.26
CA PHE A 128 -8.64 -16.39 -3.37
C PHE A 128 -9.29 -15.44 -2.35
N GLY A 129 -9.34 -15.87 -1.09
CA GLY A 129 -9.94 -15.12 -0.01
C GLY A 129 -9.07 -15.13 1.25
N THR A 130 -9.70 -15.00 2.42
CA THR A 130 -8.99 -14.85 3.71
C THR A 130 -8.01 -16.00 3.97
N HIS A 131 -8.41 -17.26 3.77
CA HIS A 131 -7.56 -18.41 4.04
C HIS A 131 -6.36 -18.46 3.08
N GLU A 132 -6.61 -18.28 1.79
CA GLU A 132 -5.58 -18.30 0.76
C GLU A 132 -4.57 -17.16 0.96
N PHE A 133 -5.05 -15.96 1.35
CA PHE A 133 -4.18 -14.84 1.70
C PHE A 133 -3.32 -15.15 2.93
N MET A 134 -3.92 -15.68 3.99
CA MET A 134 -3.17 -16.01 5.20
C MET A 134 -2.18 -17.16 4.98
N ASP A 135 -2.50 -18.12 4.11
CA ASP A 135 -1.56 -19.14 3.66
C ASP A 135 -0.35 -18.52 2.95
N LEU A 136 -0.59 -17.56 2.06
CA LEU A 136 0.50 -16.80 1.40
C LEU A 136 1.38 -16.07 2.43
N VAL A 137 0.78 -15.38 3.38
CA VAL A 137 1.51 -14.68 4.45
C VAL A 137 2.37 -15.65 5.27
N GLU A 138 1.81 -16.81 5.66
CA GLU A 138 2.55 -17.85 6.39
C GLU A 138 3.70 -18.43 5.54
N MET A 139 3.47 -18.67 4.24
CA MET A 139 4.52 -19.10 3.32
C MET A 139 5.65 -18.09 3.20
N LEU A 140 5.33 -16.81 3.15
CA LEU A 140 6.31 -15.73 3.05
C LEU A 140 7.06 -15.49 4.36
N GLY A 141 6.44 -15.77 5.50
CA GLY A 141 6.95 -15.45 6.82
C GLY A 141 6.92 -13.94 7.11
N CYS A 142 6.00 -13.22 6.48
CA CYS A 142 5.81 -11.79 6.67
C CYS A 142 4.61 -11.48 7.57
N ASP A 143 4.40 -10.21 7.93
CA ASP A 143 3.23 -9.77 8.68
C ASP A 143 2.03 -9.54 7.75
N ALA A 144 0.83 -9.89 8.20
CA ALA A 144 -0.41 -9.58 7.49
C ALA A 144 -0.83 -8.13 7.71
N PHE A 145 -1.21 -7.45 6.62
CA PHE A 145 -1.92 -6.19 6.62
C PHE A 145 -3.24 -6.38 5.87
N ILE A 146 -4.35 -6.40 6.59
CA ILE A 146 -5.69 -6.57 6.00
C ILE A 146 -6.37 -5.21 5.90
N CYS A 147 -6.92 -4.89 4.73
CA CYS A 147 -7.68 -3.66 4.50
C CYS A 147 -9.17 -3.96 4.60
N GLY A 148 -9.82 -3.38 5.62
CA GLY A 148 -11.24 -3.57 5.87
C GLY A 148 -12.12 -2.68 4.98
N ASN A 149 -13.32 -3.16 4.66
CA ASN A 149 -14.32 -2.43 3.89
C ASN A 149 -15.07 -1.44 4.80
N LEU A 150 -14.77 -0.16 4.68
CA LEU A 150 -15.48 0.90 5.38
C LEU A 150 -16.49 1.59 4.47
N GLY A 151 -16.27 1.58 3.16
CA GLY A 151 -17.10 2.27 2.18
C GLY A 151 -18.49 1.65 2.01
N SER A 152 -18.55 0.37 1.64
CA SER A 152 -19.82 -0.35 1.45
C SER A 152 -20.14 -1.37 2.55
N GLY A 153 -19.16 -1.70 3.40
CA GLY A 153 -19.33 -2.65 4.51
C GLY A 153 -20.02 -2.04 5.72
N THR A 154 -20.17 -2.88 6.74
CA THR A 154 -20.76 -2.47 8.01
C THR A 154 -19.77 -2.63 9.16
N VAL A 155 -19.99 -1.90 10.25
CA VAL A 155 -19.21 -2.04 11.48
C VAL A 155 -19.21 -3.48 11.99
N GLN A 156 -20.39 -4.14 11.94
CA GLN A 156 -20.53 -5.54 12.35
C GLN A 156 -19.70 -6.46 11.46
N GLU A 157 -19.78 -6.30 10.16
CA GLU A 157 -19.03 -7.13 9.20
C GLU A 157 -17.52 -7.04 9.43
N MET A 158 -17.00 -5.82 9.61
CA MET A 158 -15.59 -5.62 9.91
C MET A 158 -15.19 -6.21 11.26
N ALA A 159 -15.99 -6.01 12.30
CA ALA A 159 -15.76 -6.59 13.63
C ALA A 159 -15.76 -8.14 13.59
N GLU A 160 -16.68 -8.73 12.87
CA GLU A 160 -16.77 -10.18 12.68
C GLU A 160 -15.57 -10.73 11.91
N TRP A 161 -15.02 -9.97 10.95
CA TRP A 161 -13.80 -10.37 10.25
C TRP A 161 -12.58 -10.38 11.18
N VAL A 162 -12.42 -9.33 11.99
CA VAL A 162 -11.36 -9.27 13.00
C VAL A 162 -11.49 -10.39 14.02
N GLU A 163 -12.72 -10.69 14.46
CA GLU A 163 -13.00 -11.82 15.36
C GLU A 163 -12.65 -13.15 14.71
N TYR A 164 -13.10 -13.37 13.47
CA TYR A 164 -12.79 -14.57 12.69
C TYR A 164 -11.28 -14.81 12.57
N LEU A 165 -10.54 -13.77 12.30
CA LEU A 165 -9.10 -13.83 12.12
C LEU A 165 -8.34 -14.09 13.43
N THR A 166 -8.71 -13.41 14.52
CA THR A 166 -7.83 -13.21 15.65
C THR A 166 -8.32 -13.76 16.98
N SER A 167 -9.61 -14.11 17.10
CA SER A 167 -10.17 -14.56 18.38
C SER A 167 -9.84 -16.03 18.68
N ASP A 168 -9.48 -16.30 19.93
CA ASP A 168 -9.37 -17.64 20.51
C ASP A 168 -10.58 -18.01 21.43
N ALA A 169 -11.52 -17.07 21.60
CA ALA A 169 -12.71 -17.29 22.39
C ALA A 169 -13.70 -18.20 21.67
N LYS A 170 -14.56 -18.87 22.41
CA LYS A 170 -15.67 -19.64 21.83
C LYS A 170 -16.76 -18.69 21.34
N SER A 171 -16.96 -18.62 20.04
CA SER A 171 -17.95 -17.76 19.41
C SER A 171 -18.37 -18.28 18.04
N PRO A 172 -19.46 -17.74 17.44
CA PRO A 172 -19.88 -18.13 16.10
C PRO A 172 -18.78 -17.93 15.04
N MET A 173 -17.96 -16.87 15.13
CA MET A 173 -16.91 -16.59 14.16
C MET A 173 -15.71 -17.54 14.31
N THR A 174 -15.34 -17.90 15.54
CA THR A 174 -14.30 -18.92 15.76
C THR A 174 -14.77 -20.31 15.37
N ASP A 175 -16.02 -20.64 15.61
CA ASP A 175 -16.61 -21.91 15.16
C ASP A 175 -16.67 -21.97 13.63
N LEU A 176 -17.00 -20.86 12.97
CA LEU A 176 -16.98 -20.74 11.51
C LEU A 176 -15.56 -20.90 10.93
N ARG A 177 -14.54 -20.27 11.56
CA ARG A 177 -13.13 -20.46 11.16
C ARG A 177 -12.71 -21.92 11.24
N LYS A 178 -13.05 -22.59 12.33
CA LYS A 178 -12.75 -24.03 12.53
C LYS A 178 -13.45 -24.89 11.50
N LYS A 179 -14.73 -24.61 11.24
CA LYS A 179 -15.51 -25.30 10.19
C LYS A 179 -14.85 -25.13 8.81
N ASN A 180 -14.22 -24.00 8.56
CA ASN A 180 -13.49 -23.71 7.33
C ASN A 180 -12.04 -24.22 7.35
N GLY A 181 -11.67 -25.07 8.31
CA GLY A 181 -10.41 -25.79 8.34
C GLY A 181 -9.26 -25.11 9.09
N ARG A 182 -9.54 -24.07 9.88
CA ARG A 182 -8.49 -23.41 10.70
C ARG A 182 -8.89 -23.35 12.18
N ASP A 183 -8.21 -24.12 12.99
CA ASP A 183 -8.47 -24.17 14.44
C ASP A 183 -7.91 -22.94 15.16
N GLU A 184 -6.65 -22.62 14.95
CA GLU A 184 -5.96 -21.54 15.63
C GLU A 184 -6.18 -20.19 14.96
N PRO A 185 -6.24 -19.08 15.73
CA PRO A 185 -6.27 -17.75 15.16
C PRO A 185 -5.00 -17.43 14.38
N TRP A 186 -5.12 -16.50 13.43
CA TRP A 186 -3.95 -15.93 12.78
C TRP A 186 -3.44 -14.71 13.54
N LYS A 187 -2.18 -14.39 13.30
CA LYS A 187 -1.58 -13.14 13.74
C LYS A 187 -1.75 -12.10 12.63
N VAL A 188 -2.55 -11.09 12.87
CA VAL A 188 -2.71 -9.91 12.01
C VAL A 188 -2.03 -8.73 12.69
N LYS A 189 -1.10 -8.08 12.01
CA LYS A 189 -0.37 -6.93 12.55
C LYS A 189 -1.06 -5.63 12.26
N TYR A 190 -1.43 -5.40 10.99
CA TYR A 190 -2.07 -4.18 10.54
C TYR A 190 -3.48 -4.45 10.04
N PHE A 191 -4.39 -3.55 10.39
CA PHE A 191 -5.76 -3.58 9.90
C PHE A 191 -6.17 -2.18 9.43
N GLY A 192 -6.43 -2.06 8.13
CA GLY A 192 -6.84 -0.80 7.50
C GLY A 192 -8.31 -0.51 7.79
N LEU A 193 -8.59 0.68 8.27
CA LEU A 193 -9.94 1.20 8.44
C LEU A 193 -10.37 1.93 7.15
N GLY A 194 -10.60 1.14 6.10
CA GLY A 194 -10.89 1.64 4.78
C GLY A 194 -9.68 1.91 3.90
N ASN A 195 -9.95 2.36 2.68
CA ASN A 195 -8.98 2.74 1.66
C ASN A 195 -9.48 3.92 0.84
N GLU A 196 -8.67 4.97 0.73
CA GLU A 196 -8.97 6.16 -0.10
C GLU A 196 -10.41 6.65 0.07
N ASN A 197 -10.83 6.79 1.31
CA ASN A 197 -12.22 7.11 1.64
C ASN A 197 -12.64 8.50 1.16
N TRP A 198 -11.68 9.35 0.81
CA TRP A 198 -11.90 10.62 0.10
C TRP A 198 -12.26 10.43 -1.38
N ALA A 199 -12.10 9.23 -1.95
CA ALA A 199 -12.46 8.88 -3.33
C ALA A 199 -13.22 7.55 -3.40
N CYS A 200 -12.56 6.48 -3.86
CA CYS A 200 -13.18 5.18 -4.10
C CYS A 200 -13.75 4.50 -2.85
N GLY A 201 -13.29 4.89 -1.68
CA GLY A 201 -13.78 4.38 -0.40
C GLY A 201 -15.01 5.10 0.15
N GLY A 202 -15.73 5.87 -0.67
CA GLY A 202 -17.01 6.46 -0.26
C GLY A 202 -17.14 7.97 -0.47
N ASN A 203 -16.13 8.62 -1.08
CA ASN A 203 -16.12 10.06 -1.39
C ASN A 203 -16.46 10.92 -0.16
N MET A 204 -15.78 10.65 0.94
CA MET A 204 -16.04 11.25 2.25
C MET A 204 -15.22 12.52 2.47
N ASP A 205 -15.80 13.48 3.18
CA ASP A 205 -15.04 14.57 3.78
C ASP A 205 -14.24 14.04 4.99
N PRO A 206 -13.10 14.68 5.37
CA PRO A 206 -12.25 14.19 6.44
C PRO A 206 -12.95 14.10 7.81
N ASP A 207 -13.83 15.04 8.15
CA ASP A 207 -14.61 15.01 9.40
C ASP A 207 -15.58 13.82 9.42
N PHE A 208 -16.26 13.56 8.32
CA PHE A 208 -17.18 12.41 8.21
C PHE A 208 -16.42 11.09 8.30
N TYR A 209 -15.29 10.97 7.59
CA TYR A 209 -14.44 9.79 7.70
C TYR A 209 -13.93 9.60 9.13
N TYR A 210 -13.49 10.66 9.79
CA TYR A 210 -13.06 10.61 11.18
C TYR A 210 -14.16 10.09 12.11
N ASP A 211 -15.40 10.53 11.91
CA ASP A 211 -16.55 10.05 12.67
C ASP A 211 -16.87 8.58 12.40
N GLN A 212 -16.69 8.11 11.15
CA GLN A 212 -16.87 6.70 10.82
C GLN A 212 -15.80 5.84 11.52
N ILE A 213 -14.52 6.18 11.42
CA ILE A 213 -13.46 5.35 12.00
C ILE A 213 -13.55 5.24 13.52
N LYS A 214 -14.08 6.23 14.21
CA LYS A 214 -14.38 6.12 15.66
C LYS A 214 -15.28 4.94 15.96
N ARG A 215 -16.31 4.73 15.12
CA ARG A 215 -17.24 3.61 15.28
C ARG A 215 -16.58 2.29 14.94
N TYR A 216 -15.91 2.21 13.79
CA TYR A 216 -15.27 0.97 13.33
C TYR A 216 -14.16 0.54 14.28
N GLN A 217 -13.25 1.43 14.64
CA GLN A 217 -12.15 1.15 15.56
C GLN A 217 -12.63 0.66 16.94
N THR A 218 -13.73 1.19 17.44
CA THR A 218 -14.31 0.78 18.73
C THR A 218 -14.58 -0.72 18.77
N PHE A 219 -14.96 -1.33 17.66
CA PHE A 219 -15.34 -2.73 17.59
C PHE A 219 -14.23 -3.64 17.02
N THR A 220 -13.26 -3.12 16.28
CA THR A 220 -12.15 -3.91 15.72
C THR A 220 -11.08 -4.27 16.75
N ASN A 221 -10.98 -3.56 17.86
CA ASN A 221 -10.00 -3.80 18.93
C ASN A 221 -10.44 -4.80 20.02
N LEU A 222 -11.65 -5.35 19.93
CA LEU A 222 -12.24 -6.12 21.05
C LEU A 222 -11.91 -7.62 21.03
N HIS A 223 -11.22 -8.13 19.99
CA HIS A 223 -11.06 -9.56 19.80
C HIS A 223 -9.63 -10.04 19.96
N GLY A 224 -9.47 -11.09 20.78
CA GLY A 224 -8.23 -11.87 20.92
C GLY A 224 -7.10 -11.21 21.68
N ARG A 225 -5.98 -11.94 21.75
CA ARG A 225 -4.74 -11.51 22.40
C ARG A 225 -3.82 -10.75 21.44
N ASN A 226 -4.16 -10.71 20.17
CA ASN A 226 -3.39 -10.05 19.15
C ASN A 226 -3.65 -8.55 19.19
N LYS A 227 -2.63 -7.78 19.52
CA LYS A 227 -2.71 -6.32 19.38
C LYS A 227 -2.62 -5.98 17.88
N ILE A 228 -3.72 -5.53 17.32
CA ILE A 228 -3.80 -5.03 15.95
C ILE A 228 -3.43 -3.55 15.95
N VAL A 229 -2.65 -3.12 14.97
CA VAL A 229 -2.41 -1.71 14.65
C VAL A 229 -3.48 -1.28 13.66
N ASN A 230 -4.40 -0.42 14.08
CA ASN A 230 -5.41 0.15 13.20
C ASN A 230 -4.79 1.27 12.37
N VAL A 231 -4.89 1.14 11.05
CA VAL A 231 -4.35 2.09 10.08
C VAL A 231 -5.49 2.87 9.46
N ALA A 232 -5.57 4.16 9.73
CA ALA A 232 -6.55 5.03 9.09
C ALA A 232 -6.10 5.43 7.68
N CYS A 233 -7.07 5.71 6.80
CA CYS A 233 -6.82 6.31 5.50
C CYS A 233 -6.21 7.71 5.68
N GLY A 234 -5.04 7.92 5.10
CA GLY A 234 -4.37 9.22 5.05
C GLY A 234 -4.79 10.05 3.83
N PRO A 235 -4.14 11.19 3.61
CA PRO A 235 -4.51 12.12 2.56
C PRO A 235 -4.25 11.59 1.16
N ALA A 236 -4.88 12.22 0.17
CA ALA A 236 -4.50 12.15 -1.23
C ALA A 236 -3.33 13.12 -1.46
N GLY A 237 -2.12 12.58 -1.65
CA GLY A 237 -0.94 13.42 -1.91
C GLY A 237 -0.73 14.49 -0.83
N ASP A 238 -0.83 15.74 -1.22
CA ASP A 238 -0.59 16.95 -0.41
C ASP A 238 -1.86 17.56 0.20
N ASP A 239 -2.92 16.78 0.38
CA ASP A 239 -4.11 17.24 1.11
C ASP A 239 -3.81 17.43 2.61
N TYR A 240 -3.24 18.58 2.93
CA TYR A 240 -2.90 18.95 4.30
C TYR A 240 -4.15 19.12 5.19
N ASN A 241 -5.31 19.47 4.61
CA ASN A 241 -6.56 19.59 5.38
C ASN A 241 -7.00 18.22 5.91
N TRP A 242 -6.94 17.18 5.07
CA TRP A 242 -7.22 15.81 5.52
C TRP A 242 -6.30 15.41 6.68
N THR A 243 -4.99 15.65 6.53
CA THR A 243 -4.01 15.34 7.57
C THR A 243 -4.28 16.13 8.86
N GLU A 244 -4.59 17.42 8.75
CA GLU A 244 -4.86 18.28 9.90
C GLU A 244 -6.07 17.79 10.69
N VAL A 245 -7.17 17.45 10.01
CA VAL A 245 -8.37 16.88 10.65
C VAL A 245 -8.06 15.55 11.30
N MET A 246 -7.39 14.64 10.58
CA MET A 246 -7.07 13.32 11.10
C MET A 246 -6.16 13.34 12.33
N MET A 247 -5.21 14.28 12.40
CA MET A 247 -4.24 14.37 13.50
C MET A 247 -4.75 15.18 14.71
N LYS A 248 -5.95 15.71 14.66
CA LYS A 248 -6.59 16.39 15.79
C LYS A 248 -7.61 15.48 16.45
N PRO A 249 -7.50 15.20 17.78
CA PRO A 249 -8.55 14.48 18.49
C PRO A 249 -9.88 15.28 18.48
N HIS A 250 -10.95 14.64 18.01
CA HIS A 250 -12.29 15.20 17.99
C HIS A 250 -13.21 14.47 18.98
N GLY A 251 -14.02 15.23 19.70
CA GLY A 251 -14.99 14.68 20.65
C GLY A 251 -14.45 14.59 22.09
N PRO A 252 -15.13 13.80 22.96
CA PRO A 252 -14.87 13.81 24.41
C PRO A 252 -13.58 13.09 24.82
N ARG A 253 -12.91 12.38 23.91
CA ARG A 253 -11.72 11.61 24.20
C ARG A 253 -10.47 12.26 23.59
N PRO A 254 -9.39 12.45 24.36
CA PRO A 254 -8.20 13.16 23.92
C PRO A 254 -7.20 12.24 23.18
N TYR A 255 -7.68 11.24 22.44
CA TYR A 255 -6.83 10.33 21.66
C TYR A 255 -7.40 10.09 20.27
N LEU A 256 -6.51 9.74 19.35
CA LEU A 256 -6.87 9.41 17.98
C LEU A 256 -7.52 8.03 17.92
N PRO A 257 -8.54 7.83 17.06
CA PRO A 257 -9.21 6.53 16.88
C PRO A 257 -8.44 5.60 15.92
N PHE A 258 -7.12 5.70 15.85
CA PHE A 258 -6.23 4.88 15.05
C PHE A 258 -4.82 4.90 15.63
N ASP A 259 -4.01 3.93 15.25
CA ASP A 259 -2.61 3.80 15.69
C ASP A 259 -1.61 4.31 14.65
N ALA A 260 -2.01 4.28 13.36
CA ALA A 260 -1.19 4.70 12.24
C ALA A 260 -2.04 5.35 11.13
N LEU A 261 -1.40 6.16 10.30
CA LEU A 261 -2.00 6.84 9.16
C LEU A 261 -1.31 6.37 7.86
N GLY A 262 -2.08 5.84 6.91
CA GLY A 262 -1.59 5.38 5.63
C GLY A 262 -1.58 6.51 4.60
N LEU A 263 -0.39 7.01 4.23
CA LEU A 263 -0.27 8.03 3.20
C LEU A 263 -0.39 7.41 1.80
N HIS A 264 -1.17 8.06 0.94
CA HIS A 264 -1.30 7.71 -0.47
C HIS A 264 -0.77 8.86 -1.32
N TYR A 265 0.44 8.73 -1.79
CA TYR A 265 1.11 9.78 -2.55
C TYR A 265 1.49 9.28 -3.94
N TYR A 266 0.92 9.91 -4.97
CA TYR A 266 1.22 9.63 -6.36
C TYR A 266 1.94 10.81 -7.00
N THR A 267 2.94 10.50 -7.81
CA THR A 267 3.59 11.46 -8.69
C THR A 267 3.24 11.09 -10.12
N PHE A 268 2.60 12.00 -10.81
CA PHE A 268 2.24 11.83 -12.22
C PHE A 268 2.98 12.85 -13.07
N ILE A 269 3.58 12.38 -14.15
CA ILE A 269 4.07 13.27 -15.20
C ILE A 269 2.88 13.56 -16.11
N GLN A 270 2.33 14.77 -15.99
CA GLN A 270 1.31 15.24 -16.92
C GLN A 270 1.97 15.57 -18.24
N SER A 271 1.68 14.79 -19.29
CA SER A 271 2.07 15.02 -20.68
C SER A 271 3.54 15.41 -20.92
N VAL A 272 4.45 14.50 -20.64
CA VAL A 272 5.70 14.51 -21.39
C VAL A 272 5.38 13.77 -22.69
N ALA A 273 5.38 14.49 -23.84
CA ALA A 273 5.67 13.84 -25.10
C ALA A 273 7.01 13.15 -24.87
N VAL A 274 7.00 11.83 -24.74
CA VAL A 274 8.19 11.03 -24.49
C VAL A 274 8.94 10.98 -25.82
N ASP A 275 9.60 12.07 -26.16
CA ASP A 275 10.77 12.03 -27.03
C ASP A 275 11.86 11.41 -26.15
N ASN A 276 12.07 10.12 -26.27
CA ASN A 276 13.20 9.29 -25.80
C ASN A 276 14.30 9.92 -24.90
N ASP A 277 13.94 10.97 -24.17
CA ASP A 277 14.85 11.68 -23.26
C ASP A 277 14.64 11.18 -21.83
N GLU A 278 15.45 10.20 -21.44
CA GLU A 278 15.48 9.64 -20.10
C GLU A 278 15.67 10.71 -19.00
N TRP A 279 16.24 11.84 -19.35
CA TRP A 279 16.48 12.97 -18.42
C TRP A 279 15.28 13.92 -18.29
N GLY A 280 14.43 14.01 -19.31
CA GLY A 280 13.20 14.82 -19.26
C GLY A 280 12.25 14.36 -18.15
N TRP A 281 12.16 13.05 -17.93
CA TRP A 281 11.39 12.48 -16.85
C TRP A 281 11.92 12.89 -15.46
N PHE A 282 13.22 12.79 -15.26
CA PHE A 282 13.86 13.14 -13.99
C PHE A 282 13.79 14.65 -13.69
N SER A 283 13.97 15.52 -14.69
CA SER A 283 13.86 16.96 -14.50
C SER A 283 12.44 17.39 -14.15
N THR A 284 11.42 16.80 -14.77
CA THR A 284 10.01 17.06 -14.45
C THR A 284 9.67 16.61 -13.03
N PHE A 285 10.19 15.45 -12.61
CA PHE A 285 10.06 14.99 -11.23
C PHE A 285 10.67 15.97 -10.25
N ARG A 286 11.92 16.35 -10.47
CA ARG A 286 12.64 17.32 -9.64
C ARG A 286 11.91 18.66 -9.52
N ASP A 287 11.44 19.21 -10.65
CA ASP A 287 10.84 20.54 -10.71
C ASP A 287 9.47 20.60 -10.04
N ASN A 288 8.77 19.47 -9.91
CA ASN A 288 7.52 19.37 -9.15
C ASN A 288 7.71 19.26 -7.63
N TYR A 289 8.95 19.03 -7.15
CA TYR A 289 9.25 18.82 -5.72
C TYR A 289 10.21 19.85 -5.11
N ASN A 290 10.57 20.89 -5.85
CA ASN A 290 11.29 22.08 -5.36
C ASN A 290 10.36 23.29 -5.23
#